data_f93bfedee5e64f21eb98e9d0cf36d0d7
#
_entry.id   f93bfedee5e64f21eb98e9d0cf36d0d7
#
_cell.length_a   1.000
_cell.length_b   1.000
_cell.length_c   1.000
_cell.angle_alpha   90.00
_cell.angle_beta   90.00
_cell.angle_gamma   90.00
#
_symmetry.space_group_name_H-M   'P 1'
#
loop_
_entity.id
_entity.type
_entity.pdbx_description
1 polymer ?
#
loop_
_entity_poly.entity_id
_entity_poly.type
_entity_poly.pdbx_seq_one_letter_code
_entity_poly.pdbx_strand_id
1 'polypeptide(L)'
;MAVLSAPEWTLFVGGGSAALMAVPAAFAVTRLRRLRAQPVPVGLPTKRVSPQRGSAAYESMTRLAGAEQSLFELLGILARSETIGADDVEEMIGVTSDAARGLEGVAVDIAALERAGAASAVTREHLRGGIASAAAELATGVDQYEQLVAAAARMTGPAGSVSATVVESHRRELLSATDRLQGWAEALTEIDAIRARHR
;
A
#
# COMPACT_ATOMS: atom_id res chain seq x y z
N MET A 1 52.60 -62.99 -5.95
CA MET A 1 52.07 -61.76 -6.62
C MET A 1 50.56 -61.87 -6.67
N ALA A 2 49.88 -61.14 -5.78
CA ALA A 2 48.43 -61.14 -5.66
C ALA A 2 47.94 -59.82 -6.16
N VAL A 3 47.09 -59.81 -7.19
CA VAL A 3 46.41 -58.67 -7.73
C VAL A 3 45.08 -58.59 -7.00
N LEU A 4 44.89 -57.53 -6.18
CA LEU A 4 43.65 -57.21 -5.50
C LEU A 4 42.73 -56.47 -6.48
N SER A 5 41.63 -57.13 -6.85
CA SER A 5 40.49 -56.49 -7.56
C SER A 5 39.65 -55.69 -6.57
N ALA A 6 39.47 -54.41 -6.84
CA ALA A 6 38.54 -53.53 -6.08
C ALA A 6 37.10 -53.78 -6.56
N PRO A 7 36.07 -53.74 -5.68
CA PRO A 7 34.69 -53.97 -6.07
C PRO A 7 34.04 -52.70 -6.66
N GLU A 8 33.40 -52.85 -7.82
CA GLU A 8 32.70 -51.83 -8.62
C GLU A 8 31.28 -51.49 -8.10
N TRP A 9 31.08 -51.15 -6.83
CA TRP A 9 29.72 -50.81 -6.40
C TRP A 9 29.52 -49.37 -5.85
N THR A 10 30.41 -48.45 -6.18
CA THR A 10 30.33 -47.04 -5.71
C THR A 10 29.66 -46.07 -6.69
N LEU A 11 28.93 -46.50 -7.73
CA LEU A 11 28.34 -45.62 -8.76
C LEU A 11 26.80 -45.51 -8.72
N PHE A 12 26.12 -45.94 -7.63
CA PHE A 12 24.65 -45.90 -7.61
C PHE A 12 24.03 -45.07 -6.47
N VAL A 13 24.70 -44.06 -5.91
CA VAL A 13 24.13 -43.19 -4.84
C VAL A 13 24.14 -41.70 -5.23
N GLY A 14 23.82 -41.34 -6.45
CA GLY A 14 23.82 -39.93 -6.87
C GLY A 14 22.57 -39.45 -7.63
N GLY A 15 21.61 -40.30 -7.93
CA GLY A 15 20.53 -39.96 -8.89
C GLY A 15 19.13 -39.70 -8.33
N GLY A 16 18.89 -39.85 -7.04
CA GLY A 16 17.54 -39.93 -6.50
C GLY A 16 16.95 -38.66 -5.86
N SER A 17 17.74 -37.62 -5.58
CA SER A 17 17.26 -36.49 -4.77
C SER A 17 16.82 -35.23 -5.54
N ALA A 18 17.10 -35.13 -6.82
CA ALA A 18 16.76 -33.95 -7.62
C ALA A 18 15.32 -33.94 -8.14
N ALA A 19 14.65 -35.07 -8.24
CA ALA A 19 13.30 -35.18 -8.80
C ALA A 19 12.17 -34.83 -7.80
N LEU A 20 12.42 -34.91 -6.48
CA LEU A 20 11.41 -34.68 -5.43
C LEU A 20 11.21 -33.23 -5.08
N MET A 21 12.12 -32.31 -5.43
CA MET A 21 11.99 -30.86 -5.19
C MET A 21 11.34 -30.10 -6.34
N ALA A 22 11.17 -30.69 -7.52
CA ALA A 22 10.58 -30.00 -8.69
C ALA A 22 9.04 -29.95 -8.64
N VAL A 23 8.38 -30.86 -7.94
CA VAL A 23 6.91 -30.94 -7.89
C VAL A 23 6.28 -29.80 -7.08
N PRO A 24 6.77 -29.41 -5.87
CA PRO A 24 6.20 -28.30 -5.15
C PRO A 24 6.42 -26.94 -5.82
N ALA A 25 7.56 -26.74 -6.52
CA ALA A 25 7.84 -25.51 -7.26
C ALA A 25 6.91 -25.32 -8.47
N ALA A 26 6.60 -26.40 -9.21
CA ALA A 26 5.66 -26.36 -10.32
C ALA A 26 4.22 -26.08 -9.86
N PHE A 27 3.82 -26.60 -8.67
CA PHE A 27 2.51 -26.32 -8.08
C PHE A 27 2.38 -24.85 -7.59
N ALA A 28 3.45 -24.31 -7.01
CA ALA A 28 3.50 -22.90 -6.61
C ALA A 28 3.41 -21.96 -7.83
N VAL A 29 4.15 -22.24 -8.89
CA VAL A 29 4.12 -21.44 -10.14
C VAL A 29 2.77 -21.54 -10.85
N THR A 30 2.12 -22.70 -10.90
CA THR A 30 0.79 -22.84 -11.50
C THR A 30 -0.31 -22.20 -10.63
N ARG A 31 -0.17 -22.22 -9.31
CA ARG A 31 -1.09 -21.51 -8.40
C ARG A 31 -0.93 -20.00 -8.51
N LEU A 32 0.30 -19.48 -8.58
CA LEU A 32 0.62 -18.09 -8.86
C LEU A 32 0.08 -17.64 -10.23
N ARG A 33 0.24 -18.46 -11.29
CA ARG A 33 -0.32 -18.16 -12.62
C ARG A 33 -1.85 -18.14 -12.62
N ARG A 34 -2.51 -19.01 -11.86
CA ARG A 34 -3.99 -19.00 -11.74
C ARG A 34 -4.50 -17.80 -10.94
N LEU A 35 -3.75 -17.36 -9.92
CA LEU A 35 -4.06 -16.12 -9.18
C LEU A 35 -3.84 -14.88 -10.07
N ARG A 36 -2.81 -14.89 -10.94
CA ARG A 36 -2.56 -13.82 -11.93
C ARG A 36 -3.59 -13.75 -13.06
N ALA A 37 -4.26 -14.86 -13.38
CA ALA A 37 -5.31 -14.90 -14.42
C ALA A 37 -6.70 -14.48 -13.90
N GLN A 38 -6.87 -14.30 -12.59
CA GLN A 38 -8.10 -13.71 -12.06
C GLN A 38 -7.97 -12.19 -12.12
N PRO A 39 -8.94 -11.48 -12.73
CA PRO A 39 -8.97 -10.02 -12.64
C PRO A 39 -8.95 -9.66 -11.16
N VAL A 40 -7.93 -8.91 -10.74
CA VAL A 40 -7.82 -8.41 -9.36
C VAL A 40 -9.13 -7.69 -9.08
N PRO A 41 -9.98 -8.15 -8.15
CA PRO A 41 -11.16 -7.41 -7.79
C PRO A 41 -10.67 -6.15 -7.09
N VAL A 42 -10.61 -5.04 -7.82
CA VAL A 42 -10.36 -3.72 -7.23
C VAL A 42 -11.50 -3.50 -6.25
N GLY A 43 -11.24 -3.74 -4.97
CA GLY A 43 -12.23 -3.65 -3.92
C GLY A 43 -12.85 -2.25 -3.92
N LEU A 44 -14.16 -2.18 -3.68
CA LEU A 44 -14.81 -0.88 -3.47
C LEU A 44 -14.19 -0.18 -2.25
N PRO A 45 -13.99 1.15 -2.31
CA PRO A 45 -13.45 1.90 -1.19
C PRO A 45 -14.30 1.64 0.06
N THR A 46 -13.65 1.31 1.15
CA THR A 46 -14.33 1.02 2.42
C THR A 46 -15.02 2.30 2.89
N LYS A 47 -16.33 2.22 3.21
CA LYS A 47 -17.06 3.38 3.75
C LYS A 47 -16.42 3.82 5.07
N ARG A 48 -15.71 4.94 5.04
CA ARG A 48 -15.00 5.49 6.19
C ARG A 48 -15.91 6.29 7.09
N VAL A 49 -15.55 6.35 8.37
CA VAL A 49 -16.22 7.23 9.33
C VAL A 49 -15.82 8.67 9.01
N SER A 50 -16.77 9.47 8.52
CA SER A 50 -16.54 10.89 8.29
C SER A 50 -16.56 11.65 9.62
N PRO A 51 -15.54 12.48 9.93
CA PRO A 51 -15.57 13.37 11.06
C PRO A 51 -16.78 14.32 11.02
N GLN A 52 -17.18 14.84 12.16
CA GLN A 52 -18.26 15.82 12.22
C GLN A 52 -17.87 17.10 11.47
N ARG A 53 -18.86 17.75 10.82
CA ARG A 53 -18.65 19.08 10.22
C ARG A 53 -18.17 20.05 11.30
N GLY A 54 -17.05 20.73 11.04
CA GLY A 54 -16.41 21.63 11.99
C GLY A 54 -15.25 21.02 12.79
N SER A 55 -15.01 19.71 12.69
CA SER A 55 -13.77 19.08 13.14
C SER A 55 -12.59 19.52 12.26
N ALA A 56 -11.42 19.72 12.87
CA ALA A 56 -10.19 20.02 12.15
C ALA A 56 -9.79 18.92 11.14
N ALA A 57 -10.28 17.69 11.32
CA ALA A 57 -10.05 16.58 10.41
C ALA A 57 -11.03 16.52 9.23
N TYR A 58 -12.12 17.29 9.24
CA TYR A 58 -13.24 17.10 8.29
C TYR A 58 -12.84 17.31 6.83
N GLU A 59 -12.13 18.38 6.53
CA GLU A 59 -11.72 18.73 5.17
C GLU A 59 -10.77 17.69 4.60
N SER A 60 -9.71 17.35 5.35
CA SER A 60 -8.71 16.36 4.93
C SER A 60 -9.34 14.99 4.69
N MET A 61 -10.25 14.53 5.57
CA MET A 61 -10.91 13.23 5.38
C MET A 61 -11.91 13.25 4.22
N THR A 62 -12.52 14.38 3.90
CA THR A 62 -13.38 14.52 2.71
C THR A 62 -12.54 14.42 1.42
N ARG A 63 -11.38 15.07 1.38
CA ARG A 63 -10.41 14.96 0.28
C ARG A 63 -9.90 13.52 0.12
N LEU A 64 -9.52 12.89 1.22
CA LEU A 64 -9.06 11.51 1.21
C LEU A 64 -10.09 10.56 0.60
N ALA A 65 -11.37 10.68 1.00
CA ALA A 65 -12.43 9.83 0.46
C ALA A 65 -12.61 10.00 -1.06
N GLY A 66 -12.52 11.23 -1.57
CA GLY A 66 -12.52 11.49 -3.01
C GLY A 66 -11.29 10.95 -3.73
N ALA A 67 -10.11 11.10 -3.13
CA ALA A 67 -8.86 10.58 -3.66
C ALA A 67 -8.85 9.05 -3.72
N GLU A 68 -9.32 8.37 -2.68
CA GLU A 68 -9.47 6.91 -2.67
C GLU A 68 -10.35 6.43 -3.82
N GLN A 69 -11.54 7.01 -3.97
CA GLN A 69 -12.44 6.62 -5.05
C GLN A 69 -11.77 6.78 -6.41
N SER A 70 -11.14 7.94 -6.66
CA SER A 70 -10.43 8.20 -7.91
C SER A 70 -9.30 7.21 -8.15
N LEU A 71 -8.54 6.87 -7.11
CA LEU A 71 -7.43 5.92 -7.22
C LEU A 71 -7.92 4.53 -7.61
N PHE A 72 -8.97 4.01 -6.96
CA PHE A 72 -9.52 2.69 -7.28
C PHE A 72 -10.04 2.62 -8.72
N GLU A 73 -10.68 3.68 -9.21
CA GLU A 73 -11.11 3.78 -10.61
C GLU A 73 -9.92 3.74 -11.58
N LEU A 74 -8.85 4.51 -11.29
CA LEU A 74 -7.63 4.56 -12.09
C LEU A 74 -6.88 3.21 -12.08
N LEU A 75 -6.71 2.60 -10.91
CA LEU A 75 -6.08 1.27 -10.79
C LEU A 75 -6.90 0.21 -11.55
N GLY A 76 -8.23 0.30 -11.55
CA GLY A 76 -9.08 -0.55 -12.35
C GLY A 76 -8.87 -0.36 -13.86
N ILE A 77 -8.58 0.85 -14.33
CA ILE A 77 -8.23 1.12 -15.74
C ILE A 77 -6.84 0.55 -16.05
N LEU A 78 -5.84 0.81 -15.20
CA LEU A 78 -4.46 0.35 -15.37
C LEU A 78 -4.36 -1.18 -15.38
N ALA A 79 -5.10 -1.86 -14.51
CA ALA A 79 -5.17 -3.32 -14.47
C ALA A 79 -5.74 -3.91 -15.78
N ARG A 80 -6.74 -3.25 -16.39
CA ARG A 80 -7.34 -3.70 -17.66
C ARG A 80 -6.46 -3.39 -18.88
N SER A 81 -5.65 -2.34 -18.82
CA SER A 81 -4.76 -1.95 -19.92
C SER A 81 -3.46 -2.74 -19.98
N GLU A 82 -3.21 -3.61 -19.00
CA GLU A 82 -1.96 -4.37 -18.85
C GLU A 82 -0.70 -3.47 -18.84
N THR A 83 -0.88 -2.18 -18.59
CA THR A 83 0.20 -1.19 -18.55
C THR A 83 1.10 -1.39 -17.33
N ILE A 84 0.53 -1.93 -16.25
CA ILE A 84 1.20 -2.26 -14.98
C ILE A 84 0.94 -3.72 -14.68
N GLY A 85 1.93 -4.40 -14.07
CA GLY A 85 1.79 -5.78 -13.63
C GLY A 85 0.68 -5.94 -12.59
N ALA A 86 0.01 -7.09 -12.59
CA ALA A 86 -1.04 -7.37 -11.60
C ALA A 86 -0.48 -7.34 -10.16
N ASP A 87 0.75 -7.79 -9.99
CA ASP A 87 1.44 -7.78 -8.69
C ASP A 87 1.68 -6.35 -8.20
N ASP A 88 2.10 -5.44 -9.10
CA ASP A 88 2.31 -4.01 -8.79
C ASP A 88 0.98 -3.32 -8.41
N VAL A 89 -0.13 -3.69 -9.07
CA VAL A 89 -1.47 -3.16 -8.73
C VAL A 89 -1.92 -3.65 -7.36
N GLU A 90 -1.70 -4.93 -7.04
CA GLU A 90 -2.06 -5.50 -5.74
C GLU A 90 -1.23 -4.85 -4.61
N GLU A 91 0.06 -4.65 -4.82
CA GLU A 91 0.93 -3.95 -3.88
C GLU A 91 0.46 -2.51 -3.64
N MET A 92 0.14 -1.75 -4.70
CA MET A 92 -0.39 -0.39 -4.59
C MET A 92 -1.71 -0.35 -3.81
N ILE A 93 -2.62 -1.30 -4.04
CA ILE A 93 -3.88 -1.41 -3.27
C ILE A 93 -3.58 -1.65 -1.78
N GLY A 94 -2.62 -2.52 -1.47
CA GLY A 94 -2.18 -2.77 -0.09
C GLY A 94 -1.66 -1.51 0.58
N VAL A 95 -0.65 -0.88 -0.01
CA VAL A 95 -0.01 0.35 0.51
C VAL A 95 -1.03 1.48 0.70
N THR A 96 -1.89 1.71 -0.28
CA THR A 96 -2.88 2.80 -0.22
C THR A 96 -3.97 2.55 0.82
N SER A 97 -4.37 1.28 1.00
CA SER A 97 -5.34 0.90 2.05
C SER A 97 -4.76 1.06 3.45
N ASP A 98 -3.48 0.73 3.64
CA ASP A 98 -2.78 0.88 4.92
C ASP A 98 -2.56 2.36 5.25
N ALA A 99 -2.12 3.16 4.29
CA ALA A 99 -1.96 4.60 4.43
C ALA A 99 -3.29 5.29 4.79
N ALA A 100 -4.35 4.95 4.08
CA ALA A 100 -5.67 5.53 4.34
C ALA A 100 -6.22 5.14 5.73
N ARG A 101 -5.91 3.91 6.22
CA ARG A 101 -6.26 3.48 7.58
C ARG A 101 -5.45 4.25 8.63
N GLY A 102 -4.16 4.50 8.40
CA GLY A 102 -3.33 5.34 9.26
C GLY A 102 -3.87 6.77 9.36
N LEU A 103 -4.24 7.38 8.21
CA LEU A 103 -4.87 8.72 8.18
C LEU A 103 -6.19 8.76 8.95
N GLU A 104 -7.01 7.72 8.85
CA GLU A 104 -8.24 7.59 9.63
C GLU A 104 -7.95 7.54 11.15
N GLY A 105 -6.88 6.83 11.56
CA GLY A 105 -6.40 6.81 12.94
C GLY A 105 -6.08 8.21 13.45
N VAL A 106 -5.32 9.02 12.69
CA VAL A 106 -5.03 10.41 13.03
C VAL A 106 -6.30 11.24 13.16
N ALA A 107 -7.28 11.06 12.26
CA ALA A 107 -8.55 11.76 12.33
C ALA A 107 -9.38 11.41 13.59
N VAL A 108 -9.33 10.14 14.02
CA VAL A 108 -9.96 9.67 15.27
C VAL A 108 -9.29 10.31 16.49
N ASP A 109 -7.96 10.42 16.47
CA ASP A 109 -7.22 11.09 17.55
C ASP A 109 -7.57 12.58 17.64
N ILE A 110 -7.66 13.29 16.50
CA ILE A 110 -8.12 14.69 16.45
C ILE A 110 -9.51 14.81 17.08
N ALA A 111 -10.45 13.96 16.70
CA ALA A 111 -11.80 13.98 17.25
C ALA A 111 -11.84 13.66 18.76
N ALA A 112 -10.92 12.84 19.26
CA ALA A 112 -10.78 12.57 20.69
C ALA A 112 -10.23 13.78 21.44
N LEU A 113 -9.22 14.47 20.91
CA LEU A 113 -8.66 15.71 21.48
C LEU A 113 -9.72 16.84 21.49
N GLU A 114 -10.50 17.00 20.42
CA GLU A 114 -11.59 17.98 20.34
C GLU A 114 -12.67 17.72 21.40
N ARG A 115 -13.06 16.45 21.59
CA ARG A 115 -14.02 16.08 22.64
C ARG A 115 -13.47 16.35 24.04
N ALA A 116 -12.21 16.06 24.30
CA ALA A 116 -11.55 16.38 25.56
C ALA A 116 -11.51 17.91 25.81
N GLY A 117 -11.20 18.69 24.76
CA GLY A 117 -11.20 20.15 24.80
C GLY A 117 -12.59 20.79 25.01
N ALA A 118 -13.66 20.05 24.69
CA ALA A 118 -15.03 20.55 24.94
C ALA A 118 -15.38 20.60 26.44
N ALA A 119 -14.67 19.87 27.31
CA ALA A 119 -14.95 19.78 28.74
C ALA A 119 -14.64 21.09 29.48
N SER A 120 -13.61 21.86 29.09
CA SER A 120 -13.29 23.15 29.69
C SER A 120 -12.52 24.08 28.75
N ALA A 121 -12.62 25.40 28.97
CA ALA A 121 -11.86 26.39 28.19
C ALA A 121 -10.34 26.24 28.38
N VAL A 122 -9.90 25.92 29.60
CA VAL A 122 -8.49 25.72 29.96
C VAL A 122 -7.94 24.51 29.23
N THR A 123 -8.66 23.37 29.25
CA THR A 123 -8.25 22.14 28.53
C THR A 123 -8.18 22.41 27.04
N ARG A 124 -9.16 23.13 26.48
CA ARG A 124 -9.17 23.47 25.04
C ARG A 124 -7.95 24.28 24.63
N GLU A 125 -7.56 25.27 25.46
CA GLU A 125 -6.37 26.07 25.19
C GLU A 125 -5.09 25.22 25.17
N HIS A 126 -4.93 24.30 26.14
CA HIS A 126 -3.78 23.39 26.20
C HIS A 126 -3.74 22.42 25.02
N LEU A 127 -4.88 21.95 24.52
CA LEU A 127 -4.95 20.99 23.43
C LEU A 127 -4.88 21.63 22.03
N ARG A 128 -5.05 22.93 21.91
CA ARG A 128 -5.11 23.65 20.63
C ARG A 128 -3.89 23.37 19.75
N GLY A 129 -2.69 23.44 20.32
CA GLY A 129 -1.44 23.17 19.59
C GLY A 129 -1.35 21.73 19.09
N GLY A 130 -1.74 20.76 19.92
CA GLY A 130 -1.76 19.36 19.55
C GLY A 130 -2.76 19.05 18.43
N ILE A 131 -3.98 19.62 18.51
CA ILE A 131 -5.00 19.48 17.46
C ILE A 131 -4.49 20.08 16.14
N ALA A 132 -3.90 21.29 16.19
CA ALA A 132 -3.38 21.95 14.99
C ALA A 132 -2.23 21.14 14.35
N SER A 133 -1.31 20.58 15.16
CA SER A 133 -0.22 19.74 14.68
C SER A 133 -0.73 18.45 14.03
N ALA A 134 -1.67 17.76 14.68
CA ALA A 134 -2.25 16.54 14.15
C ALA A 134 -3.06 16.79 12.84
N ALA A 135 -3.76 17.92 12.77
CA ALA A 135 -4.48 18.33 11.55
C ALA A 135 -3.53 18.65 10.39
N ALA A 136 -2.38 19.28 10.67
CA ALA A 136 -1.35 19.54 9.66
C ALA A 136 -0.70 18.24 9.17
N GLU A 137 -0.43 17.30 10.07
CA GLU A 137 0.08 15.97 9.72
C GLU A 137 -0.92 15.20 8.84
N LEU A 138 -2.20 15.20 9.21
CA LEU A 138 -3.29 14.61 8.42
C LEU A 138 -3.36 15.23 7.02
N ALA A 139 -3.29 16.55 6.91
CA ALA A 139 -3.31 17.25 5.63
C ALA A 139 -2.12 16.85 4.76
N THR A 140 -0.90 16.77 5.33
CA THR A 140 0.31 16.35 4.63
C THR A 140 0.17 14.93 4.08
N GLY A 141 -0.36 14.00 4.86
CA GLY A 141 -0.58 12.62 4.39
C GLY A 141 -1.62 12.54 3.27
N VAL A 142 -2.69 13.33 3.35
CA VAL A 142 -3.69 13.42 2.26
C VAL A 142 -3.08 14.01 0.99
N ASP A 143 -2.24 15.04 1.10
CA ASP A 143 -1.52 15.62 -0.05
C ASP A 143 -0.62 14.57 -0.74
N GLN A 144 0.06 13.72 0.02
CA GLN A 144 0.85 12.61 -0.55
C GLN A 144 -0.03 11.57 -1.24
N TYR A 145 -1.20 11.27 -0.67
CA TYR A 145 -2.17 10.38 -1.30
C TYR A 145 -2.68 10.94 -2.63
N GLU A 146 -3.01 12.23 -2.69
CA GLU A 146 -3.43 12.91 -3.92
C GLU A 146 -2.31 12.96 -4.98
N GLN A 147 -1.04 13.08 -4.57
CA GLN A 147 0.10 12.97 -5.49
C GLN A 147 0.17 11.59 -6.16
N LEU A 148 -0.12 10.52 -5.41
CA LEU A 148 -0.20 9.18 -5.98
C LEU A 148 -1.36 9.07 -6.98
N VAL A 149 -2.55 9.61 -6.66
CA VAL A 149 -3.68 9.67 -7.59
C VAL A 149 -3.30 10.40 -8.88
N ALA A 150 -2.62 11.54 -8.76
CA ALA A 150 -2.15 12.31 -9.91
C ALA A 150 -1.13 11.53 -10.75
N ALA A 151 -0.24 10.76 -10.13
CA ALA A 151 0.71 9.90 -10.83
C ALA A 151 -0.02 8.77 -11.58
N ALA A 152 -0.98 8.11 -10.94
CA ALA A 152 -1.83 7.09 -11.56
C ALA A 152 -2.63 7.66 -12.75
N ALA A 153 -3.18 8.86 -12.62
CA ALA A 153 -3.92 9.53 -13.69
C ALA A 153 -3.04 9.79 -14.93
N ARG A 154 -1.78 10.17 -14.74
CA ARG A 154 -0.84 10.35 -15.86
C ARG A 154 -0.56 9.06 -16.63
N MET A 155 -0.64 7.91 -15.96
CA MET A 155 -0.49 6.60 -16.60
C MET A 155 -1.71 6.19 -17.43
N THR A 156 -2.90 6.73 -17.15
CA THR A 156 -4.14 6.41 -17.90
C THR A 156 -4.35 7.30 -19.13
N GLY A 157 -3.45 8.23 -19.42
CA GLY A 157 -3.52 9.10 -20.58
C GLY A 157 -3.52 8.32 -21.91
N PRO A 158 -3.98 8.93 -23.02
CA PRO A 158 -4.10 8.25 -24.31
C PRO A 158 -2.75 7.73 -24.80
N ALA A 159 -2.62 6.40 -24.84
CA ALA A 159 -1.39 5.69 -25.23
C ALA A 159 -0.97 5.92 -26.71
N GLY A 160 -1.79 6.58 -27.50
CA GLY A 160 -1.58 6.72 -28.94
C GLY A 160 -0.52 7.73 -29.40
N SER A 161 0.00 8.58 -28.50
CA SER A 161 0.95 9.65 -28.86
C SER A 161 2.17 9.72 -27.93
N VAL A 162 2.29 8.83 -26.96
CA VAL A 162 3.33 8.90 -25.91
C VAL A 162 4.42 7.89 -26.22
N SER A 163 5.68 8.34 -26.32
CA SER A 163 6.82 7.44 -26.52
C SER A 163 6.98 6.47 -25.34
N ALA A 164 7.51 5.28 -25.60
CA ALA A 164 7.78 4.27 -24.54
C ALA A 164 8.61 4.85 -23.38
N THR A 165 9.46 5.82 -23.65
CA THR A 165 10.29 6.54 -22.65
C THR A 165 9.43 7.34 -21.67
N VAL A 166 8.36 7.97 -22.16
CA VAL A 166 7.45 8.76 -21.30
C VAL A 166 6.57 7.85 -20.45
N VAL A 167 6.10 6.74 -21.00
CA VAL A 167 5.35 5.70 -20.23
C VAL A 167 6.21 5.18 -19.08
N GLU A 168 7.48 4.85 -19.38
CA GLU A 168 8.40 4.36 -18.36
C GLU A 168 8.76 5.45 -17.31
N SER A 169 8.78 6.72 -17.70
CA SER A 169 8.93 7.83 -16.76
C SER A 169 7.75 7.94 -15.81
N HIS A 170 6.53 7.87 -16.32
CA HIS A 170 5.31 7.91 -15.51
C HIS A 170 5.20 6.70 -14.58
N ARG A 171 5.59 5.50 -15.06
CA ARG A 171 5.64 4.30 -14.21
C ARG A 171 6.60 4.49 -13.03
N ARG A 172 7.81 4.99 -13.28
CA ARG A 172 8.78 5.29 -12.20
C ARG A 172 8.26 6.34 -11.22
N GLU A 173 7.55 7.35 -11.71
CA GLU A 173 6.93 8.37 -10.87
C GLU A 173 5.84 7.77 -9.98
N LEU A 174 5.01 6.88 -10.52
CA LEU A 174 3.96 6.18 -9.76
C LEU A 174 4.57 5.30 -8.68
N LEU A 175 5.57 4.48 -9.00
CA LEU A 175 6.27 3.64 -8.01
C LEU A 175 6.92 4.49 -6.91
N SER A 176 7.60 5.58 -7.28
CA SER A 176 8.20 6.50 -6.30
C SER A 176 7.17 7.19 -5.41
N ALA A 177 5.96 7.47 -5.92
CA ALA A 177 4.87 8.01 -5.10
C ALA A 177 4.32 6.95 -4.14
N THR A 178 4.24 5.68 -4.58
CA THR A 178 3.86 4.55 -3.74
C THR A 178 4.85 4.34 -2.60
N ASP A 179 6.16 4.33 -2.90
CA ASP A 179 7.22 4.18 -1.88
C ASP A 179 7.17 5.29 -0.83
N ARG A 180 6.93 6.54 -1.24
CA ARG A 180 6.80 7.67 -0.30
C ARG A 180 5.59 7.51 0.62
N LEU A 181 4.46 7.08 0.06
CA LEU A 181 3.24 6.86 0.82
C LEU A 181 3.41 5.69 1.80
N GLN A 182 4.10 4.64 1.38
CA GLN A 182 4.43 3.49 2.23
C GLN A 182 5.30 3.92 3.41
N GLY A 183 6.41 4.62 3.17
CA GLY A 183 7.30 5.12 4.24
C GLY A 183 6.55 5.99 5.25
N TRP A 184 5.60 6.81 4.77
CA TRP A 184 4.76 7.61 5.64
C TRP A 184 3.78 6.74 6.46
N ALA A 185 3.14 5.74 5.88
CA ALA A 185 2.24 4.81 6.57
C ALA A 185 2.99 3.97 7.64
N GLU A 186 4.21 3.55 7.35
CA GLU A 186 5.08 2.85 8.30
C GLU A 186 5.44 3.74 9.49
N ALA A 187 5.78 5.02 9.25
CA ALA A 187 6.05 5.99 10.31
C ALA A 187 4.85 6.20 11.25
N LEU A 188 3.63 6.28 10.71
CA LEU A 188 2.42 6.35 11.52
C LEU A 188 2.22 5.10 12.38
N THR A 189 2.44 3.92 11.80
CA THR A 189 2.30 2.64 12.52
C THR A 189 3.30 2.56 13.68
N GLU A 190 4.53 3.05 13.49
CA GLU A 190 5.54 3.10 14.54
C GLU A 190 5.14 4.05 15.67
N ILE A 191 4.63 5.23 15.34
CA ILE A 191 4.11 6.20 16.32
C ILE A 191 2.98 5.58 17.15
N ASP A 192 2.05 4.88 16.53
CA ASP A 192 0.94 4.22 17.22
C ASP A 192 1.43 3.09 18.13
N ALA A 193 2.43 2.31 17.70
CA ALA A 193 3.06 1.29 18.51
C ALA A 193 3.79 1.88 19.74
N ILE A 194 4.43 3.04 19.60
CA ILE A 194 5.05 3.76 20.71
C ILE A 194 3.98 4.25 21.70
N ARG A 195 2.90 4.85 21.20
CA ARG A 195 1.77 5.32 22.02
C ARG A 195 1.10 4.17 22.79
N ALA A 196 0.93 3.00 22.15
CA ALA A 196 0.33 1.83 22.79
C ALA A 196 1.18 1.28 23.96
N ARG A 197 2.51 1.38 23.87
CA ARG A 197 3.44 0.96 24.94
C ARG A 197 3.45 1.87 26.16
N HIS A 198 2.98 3.10 26.03
CA HIS A 198 2.96 4.11 27.10
C HIS A 198 1.57 4.30 27.72
N ARG A 199 0.59 3.48 27.37
CA ARG A 199 -0.75 3.41 28.00
C ARG A 199 -0.80 2.32 29.05
#